data_fd39feee02772f9fc5147307ab119bad
#
_entry.id   fd39feee02772f9fc5147307ab119bad
#
_cell.length_a   1.000
_cell.length_b   1.000
_cell.length_c   1.000
_cell.angle_alpha   90.00
_cell.angle_beta   90.00
_cell.angle_gamma   90.00
#
_symmetry.space_group_name_H-M   'P 1'
#
loop_
_entity.id
_entity.type
_entity.pdbx_description
1 polymer ?
#
loop_
_entity_poly.entity_id
_entity_poly.type
_entity_poly.pdbx_seq_one_letter_code
_entity_poly.pdbx_strand_id
1 'polypeptide(L)'
;MPPTVAYFCMEFGLHEDFPIYAGGLGILAGDFIKSAHDLKRPVVGVGLRWARGYSRQRLGPEGVPTDEFPEYPADFLDDTGVRVRVRVAAREVEARVWRVERWGNAPLLLLEPVAEGDRWITRRLYEPTLDARVAQEILLGVGGVRALRKLGLDVEVFHFNEGHAVFAGVEMIAERMAEGVPFREAWDQVRQQIVFTTHTPIPAGNEVHPQAELRRLGACCELVDWEMEQLGGNPFNMTVAGLRLSRRANAVSALHGEVSRAMWRDVEGASEIVAITNGVHVPTWQDARIREARGSAIGLWETHQALKRELLDAIAARTGAHLDPDVLTIGFARRAASYKRSDLIFRDRARIDGLLAGRRLQLVFAGKNHPDDAEGRRIVANLVAMARRYPDMVVFVPDYDMGLARVLTRGADVWLNNPIRPLEACGTSGMKAALNGVLNLSVLDGWWPEACDHGRNGWAIGDGADGVPDQDGRDLEALYATLEGDVLPAYADRERWVNMMQACIDVAAARFSSDRMVEEYFARLYARG
;
A
#
# COMPACT_ATOMS: atom_id res chain seq x y z
N MET A 1 13.57 17.43 21.59
CA MET A 1 12.57 16.34 21.53
C MET A 1 12.29 16.08 20.06
N PRO A 2 11.89 14.86 19.63
CA PRO A 2 11.47 14.65 18.27
C PRO A 2 10.22 15.49 17.95
N PRO A 3 10.02 15.95 16.70
CA PRO A 3 8.87 16.77 16.35
C PRO A 3 7.57 15.97 16.41
N THR A 4 6.46 16.63 16.78
CA THR A 4 5.12 16.05 16.69
C THR A 4 4.66 16.03 15.23
N VAL A 5 4.28 14.85 14.75
CA VAL A 5 3.92 14.60 13.34
C VAL A 5 2.43 14.30 13.20
N ALA A 6 1.72 15.00 12.34
CA ALA A 6 0.40 14.60 11.85
C ALA A 6 0.55 13.89 10.49
N TYR A 7 0.19 12.61 10.44
CA TYR A 7 0.32 11.76 9.27
C TYR A 7 -1.04 11.60 8.59
N PHE A 8 -1.20 12.27 7.46
CA PHE A 8 -2.44 12.28 6.68
C PHE A 8 -2.46 11.17 5.65
N CYS A 9 -3.48 10.34 5.68
CA CYS A 9 -3.71 9.32 4.66
C CYS A 9 -5.20 9.06 4.46
N MET A 10 -5.60 8.76 3.22
CA MET A 10 -6.98 8.43 2.86
C MET A 10 -7.43 7.07 3.42
N GLU A 11 -6.48 6.18 3.70
CA GLU A 11 -6.73 4.79 4.09
C GLU A 11 -5.72 4.30 5.15
N PHE A 12 -6.18 3.43 6.08
CA PHE A 12 -5.35 2.82 7.12
C PHE A 12 -5.69 1.35 7.30
N GLY A 13 -4.72 0.46 7.04
CA GLY A 13 -4.86 -0.99 7.24
C GLY A 13 -4.40 -1.41 8.62
N LEU A 14 -5.28 -1.35 9.61
CA LEU A 14 -4.98 -1.71 11.00
C LEU A 14 -5.33 -3.16 11.33
N HIS A 15 -6.51 -3.61 10.90
CA HIS A 15 -7.06 -4.93 11.19
C HIS A 15 -8.09 -5.33 10.12
N GLU A 16 -8.32 -6.63 9.93
CA GLU A 16 -9.33 -7.15 8.98
C GLU A 16 -10.76 -6.74 9.34
N ASP A 17 -11.08 -6.61 10.64
CA ASP A 17 -12.40 -6.17 11.11
C ASP A 17 -12.63 -4.66 10.94
N PHE A 18 -11.60 -3.91 10.54
CA PHE A 18 -11.67 -2.48 10.30
C PHE A 18 -11.19 -2.15 8.88
N PRO A 19 -11.99 -2.44 7.86
CA PRO A 19 -11.59 -2.42 6.46
C PRO A 19 -11.58 -1.00 5.86
N ILE A 20 -10.92 -0.04 6.50
CA ILE A 20 -10.76 1.34 6.02
C ILE A 20 -9.51 1.50 5.13
N TYR A 21 -9.19 0.48 4.36
CA TYR A 21 -8.07 0.42 3.43
C TYR A 21 -8.47 -0.32 2.15
N ALA A 22 -7.87 0.04 1.02
CA ALA A 22 -8.09 -0.62 -0.27
C ALA A 22 -6.87 -1.45 -0.72
N GLY A 23 -5.68 -0.99 -0.42
CA GLY A 23 -4.47 -1.59 -0.96
C GLY A 23 -3.20 -1.34 -0.14
N GLY A 24 -2.06 -1.35 -0.86
CA GLY A 24 -0.74 -1.22 -0.25
C GLY A 24 -0.51 0.08 0.49
N LEU A 25 -1.13 1.17 0.03
CA LEU A 25 -1.02 2.49 0.66
C LEU A 25 -1.55 2.46 2.09
N GLY A 26 -2.77 1.94 2.29
CA GLY A 26 -3.37 1.86 3.61
C GLY A 26 -2.67 0.87 4.53
N ILE A 27 -2.21 -0.26 4.00
CA ILE A 27 -1.42 -1.22 4.76
C ILE A 27 -0.12 -0.57 5.28
N LEU A 28 0.57 0.20 4.43
CA LEU A 28 1.76 0.93 4.83
C LEU A 28 1.44 1.99 5.91
N ALA A 29 0.35 2.74 5.74
CA ALA A 29 -0.08 3.73 6.72
C ALA A 29 -0.40 3.08 8.09
N GLY A 30 -1.04 1.91 8.08
CA GLY A 30 -1.28 1.12 9.28
C GLY A 30 0.01 0.63 9.94
N ASP A 31 0.93 0.08 9.15
CA ASP A 31 2.24 -0.39 9.62
C ASP A 31 3.07 0.79 10.18
N PHE A 32 3.02 1.97 9.54
CA PHE A 32 3.70 3.18 10.01
C PHE A 32 3.22 3.63 11.38
N ILE A 33 1.89 3.78 11.59
CA ILE A 33 1.37 4.27 12.88
C ILE A 33 1.47 3.22 13.99
N LYS A 34 1.55 1.92 13.67
CA LYS A 34 1.86 0.86 14.65
C LYS A 34 3.31 0.95 15.10
N SER A 35 4.27 1.04 14.18
CA SER A 35 5.68 1.23 14.53
C SER A 35 5.93 2.54 15.26
N ALA A 36 5.23 3.63 14.90
CA ALA A 36 5.32 4.88 15.64
C ALA A 36 4.87 4.73 17.09
N HIS A 37 3.81 3.94 17.35
CA HIS A 37 3.36 3.59 18.71
C HIS A 37 4.42 2.78 19.45
N ASP A 38 4.94 1.71 18.86
CA ASP A 38 5.90 0.81 19.49
C ASP A 38 7.22 1.53 19.85
N LEU A 39 7.65 2.43 18.95
CA LEU A 39 8.83 3.29 19.14
C LEU A 39 8.56 4.53 20.01
N LYS A 40 7.31 4.72 20.47
CA LYS A 40 6.88 5.90 21.25
C LYS A 40 7.21 7.22 20.54
N ARG A 41 7.07 7.26 19.24
CA ARG A 41 7.24 8.47 18.45
C ARG A 41 5.97 9.33 18.50
N PRO A 42 6.09 10.67 18.60
CA PRO A 42 4.95 11.58 18.70
C PRO A 42 4.26 11.73 17.34
N VAL A 43 3.44 10.76 16.97
CA VAL A 43 2.69 10.71 15.72
C VAL A 43 1.20 10.65 16.02
N VAL A 44 0.40 11.38 15.25
CA VAL A 44 -1.06 11.25 15.17
C VAL A 44 -1.45 11.00 13.71
N GLY A 45 -2.20 9.93 13.45
CA GLY A 45 -2.79 9.68 12.14
C GLY A 45 -4.03 10.56 11.92
N VAL A 46 -4.26 11.00 10.67
CA VAL A 46 -5.45 11.75 10.27
C VAL A 46 -6.03 11.10 9.03
N GLY A 47 -7.29 10.68 9.08
CA GLY A 47 -8.00 10.00 8.01
C GLY A 47 -9.49 10.27 8.01
N LEU A 48 -10.22 9.47 7.24
CA LEU A 48 -11.67 9.54 7.15
C LEU A 48 -12.31 8.26 7.68
N ARG A 49 -13.46 8.40 8.35
CA ARG A 49 -14.29 7.27 8.78
C ARG A 49 -15.19 6.87 7.63
N TRP A 50 -14.84 5.79 6.96
CA TRP A 50 -15.64 5.23 5.88
C TRP A 50 -16.85 4.49 6.45
N ALA A 51 -18.04 4.77 5.96
CA ALA A 51 -19.27 4.09 6.40
C ALA A 51 -19.28 2.63 5.94
N ARG A 52 -18.72 2.37 4.76
CA ARG A 52 -18.57 1.03 4.18
C ARG A 52 -17.09 0.76 3.94
N GLY A 53 -16.69 -0.46 4.24
CA GLY A 53 -15.34 -0.93 3.98
C GLY A 53 -15.03 -0.99 2.48
N TYR A 54 -13.78 -1.32 2.16
CA TYR A 54 -13.42 -1.65 0.79
C TYR A 54 -14.19 -2.88 0.33
N SER A 55 -14.25 -3.10 -1.00
CA SER A 55 -15.11 -4.12 -1.58
C SER A 55 -14.87 -5.51 -1.00
N ARG A 56 -15.96 -6.23 -0.71
CA ARG A 56 -15.98 -7.67 -0.52
C ARG A 56 -16.19 -8.32 -1.88
N GLN A 57 -15.19 -9.10 -2.31
CA GLN A 57 -15.23 -9.74 -3.61
C GLN A 57 -16.03 -11.05 -3.58
N ARG A 58 -16.98 -11.18 -4.50
CA ARG A 58 -17.68 -12.43 -4.80
C ARG A 58 -17.35 -12.90 -6.20
N LEU A 59 -17.37 -14.19 -6.44
CA LEU A 59 -17.22 -14.75 -7.77
C LEU A 59 -18.56 -15.23 -8.30
N GLY A 60 -18.95 -14.72 -9.47
CA GLY A 60 -20.12 -15.20 -10.20
C GLY A 60 -19.88 -16.60 -10.80
N PRO A 61 -20.92 -17.21 -11.41
CA PRO A 61 -20.84 -18.57 -12.00
C PRO A 61 -19.72 -18.73 -13.01
N GLU A 62 -19.42 -17.69 -13.79
CA GLU A 62 -18.35 -17.69 -14.79
C GLU A 62 -16.98 -17.28 -14.21
N GLY A 63 -16.90 -17.04 -12.89
CA GLY A 63 -15.68 -16.59 -12.24
C GLY A 63 -15.42 -15.09 -12.35
N VAL A 64 -16.35 -14.34 -12.91
CA VAL A 64 -16.25 -12.88 -12.99
C VAL A 64 -16.50 -12.28 -11.59
N PRO A 65 -15.59 -11.44 -11.07
CA PRO A 65 -15.76 -10.86 -9.75
C PRO A 65 -16.86 -9.80 -9.74
N THR A 66 -17.61 -9.78 -8.65
CA THR A 66 -18.57 -8.73 -8.28
C THR A 66 -18.20 -8.18 -6.92
N ASP A 67 -18.57 -6.93 -6.65
CA ASP A 67 -18.19 -6.20 -5.46
C ASP A 67 -19.39 -5.88 -4.59
N GLU A 68 -19.32 -6.26 -3.31
CA GLU A 68 -20.24 -5.85 -2.26
C GLU A 68 -19.54 -4.84 -1.33
N PHE A 69 -20.27 -3.89 -0.78
CA PHE A 69 -19.73 -2.90 0.15
C PHE A 69 -20.46 -3.00 1.48
N PRO A 70 -20.10 -3.95 2.35
CA PRO A 70 -20.75 -4.12 3.63
C PRO A 70 -20.41 -2.99 4.59
N GLU A 71 -21.36 -2.67 5.48
CA GLU A 71 -21.08 -1.89 6.67
C GLU A 71 -20.32 -2.76 7.68
N TYR A 72 -19.55 -2.13 8.55
CA TYR A 72 -18.78 -2.81 9.60
C TYR A 72 -19.06 -2.16 10.95
N PRO A 73 -18.94 -2.91 12.06
CA PRO A 73 -19.06 -2.37 13.42
C PRO A 73 -18.05 -1.24 13.66
N ALA A 74 -18.49 -0.20 14.35
CA ALA A 74 -17.67 0.97 14.67
C ALA A 74 -17.89 1.45 16.13
N ASP A 75 -18.41 0.58 16.98
CA ASP A 75 -18.68 0.80 18.40
C ASP A 75 -17.41 0.99 19.26
N PHE A 76 -16.27 0.64 18.71
CA PHE A 76 -14.96 0.85 19.33
C PHE A 76 -14.34 2.25 19.05
N LEU A 77 -15.03 3.09 18.30
CA LEU A 77 -14.58 4.46 18.02
C LEU A 77 -14.94 5.38 19.19
N ASP A 78 -13.94 6.12 19.70
CA ASP A 78 -14.13 7.11 20.74
C ASP A 78 -14.48 8.47 20.14
N ASP A 79 -15.67 9.03 20.47
CA ASP A 79 -16.02 10.39 20.07
C ASP A 79 -15.21 11.42 20.90
N THR A 80 -14.34 12.17 20.25
CA THR A 80 -13.53 13.21 20.92
C THR A 80 -14.36 14.40 21.44
N GLY A 81 -15.64 14.50 21.05
CA GLY A 81 -16.51 15.66 21.29
C GLY A 81 -16.21 16.85 20.34
N VAL A 82 -15.13 16.79 19.58
CA VAL A 82 -14.76 17.85 18.63
C VAL A 82 -15.57 17.76 17.35
N ARG A 83 -16.02 18.92 16.86
CA ARG A 83 -16.72 19.11 15.59
C ARG A 83 -15.98 20.16 14.77
N VAL A 84 -15.76 19.89 13.50
CA VAL A 84 -15.17 20.81 12.54
C VAL A 84 -16.15 21.10 11.41
N ARG A 85 -15.98 22.21 10.73
CA ARG A 85 -16.79 22.59 9.58
C ARG A 85 -15.90 22.79 8.38
N VAL A 86 -16.33 22.29 7.23
CA VAL A 86 -15.67 22.50 5.95
C VAL A 86 -16.71 22.94 4.94
N ARG A 87 -16.30 23.74 3.95
CA ARG A 87 -17.17 24.08 2.83
C ARG A 87 -17.02 23.03 1.73
N VAL A 88 -18.13 22.46 1.31
CA VAL A 88 -18.20 21.59 0.13
C VAL A 88 -19.28 22.16 -0.79
N ALA A 89 -18.86 22.65 -1.94
CA ALA A 89 -19.70 23.43 -2.85
C ALA A 89 -20.36 24.63 -2.14
N ALA A 90 -21.68 24.75 -2.20
CA ALA A 90 -22.43 25.82 -1.54
C ALA A 90 -22.83 25.50 -0.09
N ARG A 91 -22.38 24.38 0.47
CA ARG A 91 -22.82 23.89 1.79
C ARG A 91 -21.69 23.93 2.80
N GLU A 92 -22.03 24.25 4.04
CA GLU A 92 -21.19 24.03 5.19
C GLU A 92 -21.46 22.61 5.73
N VAL A 93 -20.44 21.75 5.71
CA VAL A 93 -20.48 20.38 6.18
C VAL A 93 -19.84 20.32 7.57
N GLU A 94 -20.60 19.92 8.58
CA GLU A 94 -20.08 19.65 9.91
C GLU A 94 -19.63 18.20 10.02
N ALA A 95 -18.41 17.97 10.49
CA ALA A 95 -17.85 16.64 10.72
C ALA A 95 -17.43 16.46 12.18
N ARG A 96 -17.71 15.28 12.72
CA ARG A 96 -17.21 14.82 14.01
C ARG A 96 -15.83 14.21 13.86
N VAL A 97 -15.06 14.22 14.94
CA VAL A 97 -13.74 13.63 15.00
C VAL A 97 -13.76 12.43 15.94
N TRP A 98 -13.52 11.25 15.37
CA TRP A 98 -13.36 10.01 16.11
C TRP A 98 -11.88 9.76 16.44
N ARG A 99 -11.59 8.99 17.51
CA ARG A 99 -10.26 8.53 17.88
C ARG A 99 -10.21 7.02 17.96
N VAL A 100 -9.10 6.43 17.49
CA VAL A 100 -8.86 4.97 17.49
C VAL A 100 -7.44 4.68 17.95
N GLU A 101 -7.29 3.78 18.97
CA GLU A 101 -6.00 3.28 19.47
C GLU A 101 -6.04 1.78 19.81
N ARG A 102 -6.96 1.04 19.17
CA ARG A 102 -7.33 -0.33 19.56
C ARG A 102 -6.29 -1.40 19.21
N TRP A 103 -5.48 -1.20 18.17
CA TRP A 103 -4.63 -2.27 17.61
C TRP A 103 -3.13 -2.01 17.78
N GLY A 104 -2.72 -1.39 18.90
CA GLY A 104 -1.32 -1.04 19.12
C GLY A 104 -0.82 -0.01 18.11
N ASN A 105 -1.66 0.95 17.76
CA ASN A 105 -1.35 2.03 16.85
C ASN A 105 -1.26 3.37 17.60
N ALA A 106 -0.46 4.30 17.08
CA ALA A 106 -0.50 5.70 17.49
C ALA A 106 -1.93 6.25 17.29
N PRO A 107 -2.35 7.30 18.03
CA PRO A 107 -3.69 7.86 17.88
C PRO A 107 -4.05 8.10 16.42
N LEU A 108 -5.19 7.58 15.97
CA LEU A 108 -5.75 7.82 14.64
C LEU A 108 -7.03 8.63 14.78
N LEU A 109 -7.05 9.82 14.20
CA LEU A 109 -8.21 10.70 14.11
C LEU A 109 -8.94 10.45 12.80
N LEU A 110 -10.25 10.19 12.87
CA LEU A 110 -11.08 9.91 11.70
C LEU A 110 -12.25 10.91 11.63
N LEU A 111 -12.38 11.60 10.51
CA LEU A 111 -13.45 12.57 10.29
C LEU A 111 -14.65 11.90 9.64
N GLU A 112 -15.84 12.23 10.12
CA GLU A 112 -17.13 11.75 9.60
C GLU A 112 -18.17 12.88 9.56
N PRO A 113 -18.85 13.13 8.42
CA PRO A 113 -19.95 14.09 8.36
C PRO A 113 -21.09 13.72 9.32
N VAL A 114 -21.61 14.73 10.05
CA VAL A 114 -22.66 14.54 11.07
C VAL A 114 -24.04 14.39 10.41
N ALA A 115 -24.37 15.32 9.51
CA ALA A 115 -25.68 15.34 8.86
C ALA A 115 -25.82 14.20 7.86
N GLU A 116 -26.99 13.54 7.85
CA GLU A 116 -27.27 12.41 6.94
C GLU A 116 -27.10 12.80 5.47
N GLY A 117 -27.53 14.00 5.09
CA GLY A 117 -27.39 14.52 3.73
C GLY A 117 -25.95 14.78 3.26
N ASP A 118 -24.96 14.67 4.17
CA ASP A 118 -23.55 14.86 3.85
C ASP A 118 -22.73 13.56 3.95
N ARG A 119 -23.34 12.47 4.46
CA ARG A 119 -22.69 11.17 4.62
C ARG A 119 -22.22 10.52 3.31
N TRP A 120 -22.71 11.00 2.17
CA TRP A 120 -22.24 10.56 0.86
C TRP A 120 -20.73 10.78 0.68
N ILE A 121 -20.14 11.80 1.36
CA ILE A 121 -18.72 12.13 1.29
C ILE A 121 -17.86 10.96 1.78
N THR A 122 -18.24 10.33 2.91
CA THR A 122 -17.48 9.21 3.50
C THR A 122 -18.23 7.89 3.40
N ARG A 123 -19.14 7.75 2.40
CA ARG A 123 -19.92 6.53 2.22
C ARG A 123 -19.03 5.33 1.93
N ARG A 124 -18.06 5.49 1.03
CA ARG A 124 -17.03 4.48 0.73
C ARG A 124 -15.70 5.10 0.28
N LEU A 125 -14.64 4.38 0.54
CA LEU A 125 -13.30 4.74 0.09
C LEU A 125 -13.24 4.75 -1.45
N TYR A 126 -12.65 5.80 -2.03
CA TYR A 126 -12.47 5.99 -3.47
C TYR A 126 -13.78 5.96 -4.29
N GLU A 127 -14.72 6.83 -3.93
CA GLU A 127 -15.90 7.08 -4.79
C GLU A 127 -15.45 7.56 -6.18
N PRO A 128 -16.07 7.08 -7.27
CA PRO A 128 -15.58 7.32 -8.63
C PRO A 128 -15.91 8.72 -9.18
N THR A 129 -16.83 9.45 -8.56
CA THR A 129 -17.23 10.76 -9.05
C THR A 129 -16.26 11.84 -8.59
N LEU A 130 -15.99 12.81 -9.47
CA LEU A 130 -15.13 13.95 -9.17
C LEU A 130 -15.58 14.70 -7.92
N ASP A 131 -16.89 14.97 -7.80
CA ASP A 131 -17.46 15.70 -6.67
C ASP A 131 -17.20 14.97 -5.34
N ALA A 132 -17.42 13.65 -5.30
CA ALA A 132 -17.16 12.87 -4.11
C ALA A 132 -15.66 12.81 -3.78
N ARG A 133 -14.83 12.65 -4.81
CA ARG A 133 -13.38 12.59 -4.65
C ARG A 133 -12.82 13.86 -4.05
N VAL A 134 -13.13 15.01 -4.63
CA VAL A 134 -12.68 16.31 -4.13
C VAL A 134 -13.28 16.62 -2.75
N ALA A 135 -14.55 16.26 -2.49
CA ALA A 135 -15.16 16.42 -1.17
C ALA A 135 -14.46 15.59 -0.08
N GLN A 136 -14.02 14.37 -0.40
CA GLN A 136 -13.20 13.54 0.48
C GLN A 136 -11.85 14.21 0.80
N GLU A 137 -11.19 14.75 -0.22
CA GLU A 137 -9.90 15.44 -0.07
C GLU A 137 -10.02 16.76 0.71
N ILE A 138 -11.10 17.51 0.53
CA ILE A 138 -11.41 18.70 1.35
C ILE A 138 -11.60 18.28 2.81
N LEU A 139 -12.41 17.25 3.05
CA LEU A 139 -12.67 16.80 4.42
C LEU A 139 -11.41 16.27 5.10
N LEU A 140 -10.57 15.51 4.37
CA LEU A 140 -9.29 15.02 4.89
C LEU A 140 -8.31 16.17 5.16
N GLY A 141 -8.06 17.01 4.16
CA GLY A 141 -7.05 18.08 4.25
C GLY A 141 -7.49 19.23 5.14
N VAL A 142 -8.51 19.96 4.70
CA VAL A 142 -9.03 21.14 5.43
C VAL A 142 -9.62 20.75 6.78
N GLY A 143 -10.50 19.73 6.79
CA GLY A 143 -11.11 19.22 8.01
C GLY A 143 -10.08 18.67 9.00
N GLY A 144 -9.05 17.97 8.51
CA GLY A 144 -7.98 17.42 9.32
C GLY A 144 -7.15 18.50 10.04
N VAL A 145 -6.76 19.57 9.32
CA VAL A 145 -6.05 20.73 9.94
C VAL A 145 -6.92 21.34 11.04
N ARG A 146 -8.18 21.64 10.74
CA ARG A 146 -9.13 22.25 11.70
C ARG A 146 -9.36 21.33 12.92
N ALA A 147 -9.37 20.00 12.73
CA ALA A 147 -9.48 19.04 13.83
C ALA A 147 -8.27 19.08 14.74
N LEU A 148 -7.07 19.08 14.19
CA LEU A 148 -5.82 19.18 14.97
C LEU A 148 -5.76 20.48 15.79
N ARG A 149 -6.15 21.62 15.18
CA ARG A 149 -6.22 22.93 15.87
C ARG A 149 -7.22 22.90 17.02
N LYS A 150 -8.44 22.39 16.80
CA LYS A 150 -9.48 22.33 17.85
C LYS A 150 -9.16 21.36 18.98
N LEU A 151 -8.41 20.30 18.69
CA LEU A 151 -7.90 19.37 19.72
C LEU A 151 -6.72 19.94 20.51
N GLY A 152 -6.20 21.11 20.12
CA GLY A 152 -5.04 21.74 20.78
C GLY A 152 -3.74 20.96 20.58
N LEU A 153 -3.62 20.20 19.50
CA LEU A 153 -2.41 19.45 19.19
C LEU A 153 -1.38 20.37 18.54
N ASP A 154 -0.22 20.52 19.20
CA ASP A 154 0.91 21.29 18.66
C ASP A 154 1.70 20.44 17.66
N VAL A 155 1.28 20.49 16.39
CA VAL A 155 1.86 19.73 15.30
C VAL A 155 2.95 20.55 14.62
N GLU A 156 4.17 19.99 14.59
CA GLU A 156 5.33 20.63 13.96
C GLU A 156 5.54 20.17 12.50
N VAL A 157 5.12 18.94 12.17
CA VAL A 157 5.27 18.36 10.83
C VAL A 157 3.95 17.77 10.35
N PHE A 158 3.51 18.22 9.18
CA PHE A 158 2.35 17.69 8.46
C PHE A 158 2.86 16.78 7.34
N HIS A 159 2.68 15.47 7.50
CA HIS A 159 3.13 14.50 6.50
C HIS A 159 1.96 14.09 5.61
N PHE A 160 2.04 14.43 4.34
CA PHE A 160 1.06 14.02 3.32
C PHE A 160 1.49 12.71 2.67
N ASN A 161 0.78 11.64 2.97
CA ASN A 161 0.98 10.35 2.34
C ASN A 161 0.13 10.26 1.08
N GLU A 162 0.71 10.59 -0.07
CA GLU A 162 0.10 10.87 -1.36
C GLU A 162 -0.63 12.23 -1.46
N GLY A 163 -1.08 12.56 -2.67
CA GLY A 163 -1.71 13.85 -3.00
C GLY A 163 -3.02 14.14 -2.29
N HIS A 164 -3.68 13.14 -1.73
CA HIS A 164 -5.03 13.24 -1.16
C HIS A 164 -5.21 14.30 -0.04
N ALA A 165 -4.11 14.65 0.64
CA ALA A 165 -4.12 15.62 1.75
C ALA A 165 -3.65 17.03 1.37
N VAL A 166 -3.39 17.30 0.10
CA VAL A 166 -2.79 18.56 -0.37
C VAL A 166 -3.59 19.78 0.05
N PHE A 167 -4.92 19.67 0.14
CA PHE A 167 -5.75 20.79 0.62
C PHE A 167 -5.53 21.16 2.09
N ALA A 168 -4.82 20.32 2.87
CA ALA A 168 -4.32 20.74 4.19
C ALA A 168 -3.30 21.89 4.06
N GLY A 169 -2.41 21.82 3.09
CA GLY A 169 -1.46 22.91 2.81
C GLY A 169 -2.15 24.18 2.33
N VAL A 170 -3.21 24.04 1.51
CA VAL A 170 -4.03 25.19 1.06
C VAL A 170 -4.72 25.85 2.25
N GLU A 171 -5.32 25.10 3.16
CA GLU A 171 -5.93 25.63 4.40
C GLU A 171 -4.90 26.34 5.29
N MET A 172 -3.73 25.73 5.49
CA MET A 172 -2.67 26.33 6.31
C MET A 172 -2.17 27.67 5.73
N ILE A 173 -2.09 27.79 4.40
CA ILE A 173 -1.75 29.06 3.73
C ILE A 173 -2.87 30.07 3.96
N ALA A 174 -4.13 29.67 3.79
CA ALA A 174 -5.28 30.55 4.02
C ALA A 174 -5.35 31.04 5.48
N GLU A 175 -5.02 30.17 6.47
CA GLU A 175 -4.88 30.57 7.88
C GLU A 175 -3.88 31.73 8.04
N ARG A 176 -2.69 31.63 7.45
CA ARG A 176 -1.67 32.69 7.51
C ARG A 176 -2.08 33.97 6.78
N MET A 177 -2.71 33.82 5.63
CA MET A 177 -3.23 34.97 4.88
C MET A 177 -4.32 35.72 5.67
N ALA A 178 -5.16 35.02 6.42
CA ALA A 178 -6.14 35.62 7.31
C ALA A 178 -5.50 36.41 8.47
N GLU A 179 -4.27 36.06 8.87
CA GLU A 179 -3.44 36.80 9.82
C GLU A 179 -2.75 38.05 9.17
N GLY A 180 -2.97 38.27 7.87
CA GLY A 180 -2.39 39.40 7.13
C GLY A 180 -1.04 39.11 6.45
N VAL A 181 -0.60 37.84 6.46
CA VAL A 181 0.66 37.44 5.79
C VAL A 181 0.40 37.33 4.26
N PRO A 182 1.24 37.95 3.40
CA PRO A 182 1.09 37.82 1.95
C PRO A 182 1.24 36.35 1.48
N PHE A 183 0.54 35.94 0.44
CA PHE A 183 0.49 34.57 -0.09
C PHE A 183 1.87 33.89 -0.19
N ARG A 184 2.84 34.55 -0.82
CA ARG A 184 4.20 33.97 -1.01
C ARG A 184 4.88 33.69 0.32
N GLU A 185 4.80 34.62 1.25
CA GLU A 185 5.39 34.44 2.59
C GLU A 185 4.64 33.37 3.40
N ALA A 186 3.31 33.37 3.31
CA ALA A 186 2.47 32.33 3.93
C ALA A 186 2.82 30.94 3.38
N TRP A 187 2.99 30.80 2.07
CA TRP A 187 3.43 29.57 1.44
C TRP A 187 4.82 29.13 1.92
N ASP A 188 5.80 30.03 1.94
CA ASP A 188 7.15 29.72 2.42
C ASP A 188 7.16 29.26 3.88
N GLN A 189 6.37 29.89 4.75
CA GLN A 189 6.22 29.49 6.16
C GLN A 189 5.58 28.09 6.29
N VAL A 190 4.49 27.84 5.57
CA VAL A 190 3.75 26.57 5.58
C VAL A 190 4.61 25.44 5.00
N ARG A 191 5.34 25.71 3.93
CA ARG A 191 6.25 24.74 3.30
C ARG A 191 7.25 24.15 4.29
N GLN A 192 7.72 24.92 5.27
CA GLN A 192 8.65 24.43 6.30
C GLN A 192 8.04 23.39 7.23
N GLN A 193 6.72 23.29 7.29
CA GLN A 193 6.00 22.35 8.15
C GLN A 193 5.55 21.09 7.41
N ILE A 194 5.58 21.07 6.08
CA ILE A 194 5.04 19.98 5.28
C ILE A 194 6.15 19.08 4.73
N VAL A 195 5.90 17.77 4.74
CA VAL A 195 6.66 16.75 4.01
C VAL A 195 5.70 15.87 3.20
N PHE A 196 6.18 15.29 2.11
CA PHE A 196 5.35 14.57 1.15
C PHE A 196 5.94 13.22 0.79
N THR A 197 5.11 12.17 0.75
CA THR A 197 5.50 10.85 0.23
C THR A 197 4.71 10.54 -1.04
N THR A 198 5.43 10.25 -2.15
CA THR A 198 4.80 9.73 -3.38
C THR A 198 4.95 8.22 -3.48
N HIS A 199 3.88 7.55 -3.93
CA HIS A 199 3.84 6.11 -4.16
C HIS A 199 3.58 5.75 -5.63
N THR A 200 3.34 6.74 -6.48
CA THR A 200 2.86 6.54 -7.84
C THR A 200 4.01 6.60 -8.84
N PRO A 201 4.39 5.46 -9.49
CA PRO A 201 5.56 5.40 -10.36
C PRO A 201 5.27 5.78 -11.82
N ILE A 202 4.02 6.16 -12.15
CA ILE A 202 3.61 6.52 -13.52
C ILE A 202 2.82 7.83 -13.53
N PRO A 203 3.03 8.72 -14.55
CA PRO A 203 2.32 10.01 -14.63
C PRO A 203 0.80 9.89 -14.61
N ALA A 204 0.23 8.93 -15.35
CA ALA A 204 -1.21 8.72 -15.47
C ALA A 204 -1.90 8.27 -14.16
N GLY A 205 -1.14 7.83 -13.16
CA GLY A 205 -1.67 7.47 -11.84
C GLY A 205 -1.75 8.65 -10.87
N ASN A 206 -1.24 9.84 -11.25
CA ASN A 206 -1.29 11.03 -10.42
C ASN A 206 -2.60 11.79 -10.65
N GLU A 207 -3.23 12.19 -9.56
CA GLU A 207 -4.55 12.80 -9.59
C GLU A 207 -4.50 14.26 -10.07
N VAL A 208 -5.41 14.59 -10.99
CA VAL A 208 -5.47 15.91 -11.62
C VAL A 208 -6.91 16.39 -11.66
N HIS A 209 -7.16 17.61 -11.18
CA HIS A 209 -8.49 18.22 -11.14
C HIS A 209 -8.57 19.51 -11.96
N PRO A 210 -9.66 19.74 -12.71
CA PRO A 210 -9.90 21.05 -13.30
C PRO A 210 -10.04 22.12 -12.22
N GLN A 211 -9.31 23.22 -12.35
CA GLN A 211 -9.29 24.28 -11.33
C GLN A 211 -10.67 24.88 -11.07
N ALA A 212 -11.49 25.03 -12.12
CA ALA A 212 -12.87 25.50 -11.99
C ALA A 212 -13.73 24.59 -11.08
N GLU A 213 -13.50 23.28 -11.12
CA GLU A 213 -14.19 22.32 -10.26
C GLU A 213 -13.73 22.40 -8.80
N LEU A 214 -12.41 22.58 -8.58
CA LEU A 214 -11.89 22.81 -7.23
C LEU A 214 -12.52 24.05 -6.60
N ARG A 215 -12.64 25.14 -7.38
CA ARG A 215 -13.29 26.37 -6.92
C ARG A 215 -14.79 26.14 -6.64
N ARG A 216 -15.51 25.50 -7.55
CA ARG A 216 -16.92 25.17 -7.38
C ARG A 216 -17.17 24.35 -6.11
N LEU A 217 -16.27 23.42 -5.82
CA LEU A 217 -16.36 22.51 -4.66
C LEU A 217 -15.82 23.12 -3.36
N GLY A 218 -15.11 24.27 -3.40
CA GLY A 218 -14.63 24.96 -2.20
C GLY A 218 -13.23 24.53 -1.75
N ALA A 219 -12.49 23.77 -2.57
CA ALA A 219 -11.14 23.28 -2.24
C ALA A 219 -10.08 24.38 -2.19
N CYS A 220 -10.35 25.54 -2.81
CA CYS A 220 -9.41 26.67 -2.85
C CYS A 220 -9.32 27.44 -1.53
N CYS A 221 -10.16 27.13 -0.53
CA CYS A 221 -10.33 27.97 0.67
C CYS A 221 -10.56 29.43 0.24
N GLU A 222 -9.69 30.36 0.59
CA GLU A 222 -9.78 31.76 0.17
C GLU A 222 -8.75 32.15 -0.92
N LEU A 223 -7.96 31.17 -1.42
CA LEU A 223 -6.96 31.41 -2.47
C LEU A 223 -7.63 31.70 -3.82
N VAL A 224 -7.07 32.66 -4.57
CA VAL A 224 -7.53 33.00 -5.91
C VAL A 224 -6.90 32.07 -6.98
N ASP A 225 -7.40 32.15 -8.22
CA ASP A 225 -7.03 31.19 -9.27
C ASP A 225 -5.53 31.16 -9.57
N TRP A 226 -4.85 32.30 -9.63
CA TRP A 226 -3.42 32.32 -9.90
C TRP A 226 -2.59 31.77 -8.73
N GLU A 227 -3.05 31.88 -7.48
CA GLU A 227 -2.39 31.30 -6.31
C GLU A 227 -2.49 29.76 -6.34
N MET A 228 -3.67 29.25 -6.66
CA MET A 228 -3.87 27.80 -6.86
C MET A 228 -3.01 27.27 -8.01
N GLU A 229 -2.93 28.02 -9.14
CA GLU A 229 -2.09 27.65 -10.27
C GLU A 229 -0.60 27.62 -9.90
N GLN A 230 -0.12 28.53 -9.07
CA GLN A 230 1.25 28.49 -8.55
C GLN A 230 1.51 27.23 -7.73
N LEU A 231 0.54 26.72 -6.98
CA LEU A 231 0.68 25.49 -6.18
C LEU A 231 0.65 24.24 -7.04
N GLY A 232 -0.40 24.03 -7.84
CA GLY A 232 -0.66 22.75 -8.51
C GLY A 232 -0.66 22.80 -10.04
N GLY A 233 -0.54 23.99 -10.65
CA GLY A 233 -0.70 24.15 -12.10
C GLY A 233 -2.16 24.26 -12.54
N ASN A 234 -2.38 24.26 -13.86
CA ASN A 234 -3.70 24.29 -14.46
C ASN A 234 -3.74 23.35 -15.69
N PRO A 235 -4.42 22.17 -15.62
CA PRO A 235 -5.21 21.69 -14.48
C PRO A 235 -4.36 21.44 -13.23
N PHE A 236 -5.01 21.44 -12.06
CA PHE A 236 -4.36 21.29 -10.77
C PHE A 236 -3.93 19.84 -10.53
N ASN A 237 -2.63 19.60 -10.48
CA ASN A 237 -2.05 18.28 -10.22
C ASN A 237 -1.71 18.14 -8.74
N MET A 238 -2.30 17.16 -8.07
CA MET A 238 -2.17 16.95 -6.62
C MET A 238 -0.73 16.61 -6.21
N THR A 239 0.00 15.85 -7.04
CA THR A 239 1.41 15.50 -6.76
C THR A 239 2.33 16.70 -6.96
N VAL A 240 2.13 17.49 -8.01
CA VAL A 240 2.87 18.75 -8.22
C VAL A 240 2.66 19.68 -7.03
N ALA A 241 1.42 19.83 -6.58
CA ALA A 241 1.12 20.64 -5.40
C ALA A 241 1.77 20.06 -4.13
N GLY A 242 1.74 18.75 -3.92
CA GLY A 242 2.42 18.08 -2.81
C GLY A 242 3.93 18.36 -2.79
N LEU A 243 4.59 18.28 -3.96
CA LEU A 243 6.01 18.56 -4.12
C LEU A 243 6.34 20.05 -3.88
N ARG A 244 5.49 20.98 -4.32
CA ARG A 244 5.70 22.42 -4.13
C ARG A 244 5.38 22.90 -2.71
N LEU A 245 4.40 22.30 -2.07
CA LEU A 245 3.99 22.61 -0.70
C LEU A 245 4.94 22.04 0.36
N SER A 246 5.74 21.03 0.02
CA SER A 246 6.61 20.39 0.99
C SER A 246 8.04 20.93 0.96
N ARG A 247 8.69 20.96 2.13
CA ARG A 247 10.12 21.27 2.24
C ARG A 247 11.00 20.11 1.76
N ARG A 248 10.48 18.88 1.83
CA ARG A 248 11.16 17.65 1.44
C ARG A 248 10.13 16.60 1.07
N ALA A 249 10.44 15.79 0.06
CA ALA A 249 9.60 14.66 -0.33
C ALA A 249 10.40 13.35 -0.29
N ASN A 250 9.71 12.20 -0.25
CA ASN A 250 10.36 10.91 -0.43
C ASN A 250 9.59 10.00 -1.37
N ALA A 251 10.36 9.16 -2.05
CA ALA A 251 9.93 7.95 -2.74
C ALA A 251 10.15 6.73 -1.84
N VAL A 252 9.54 5.60 -2.18
CA VAL A 252 9.33 4.45 -1.29
C VAL A 252 10.22 3.23 -1.56
N SER A 253 11.18 3.36 -2.47
CA SER A 253 12.31 2.46 -2.71
C SER A 253 13.44 3.22 -3.43
N ALA A 254 14.63 2.66 -3.48
CA ALA A 254 15.76 3.28 -4.18
C ALA A 254 15.44 3.49 -5.67
N LEU A 255 14.95 2.45 -6.36
CA LEU A 255 14.55 2.53 -7.77
C LEU A 255 13.40 3.52 -7.98
N HIS A 256 12.38 3.51 -7.12
CA HIS A 256 11.28 4.48 -7.20
C HIS A 256 11.79 5.91 -7.01
N GLY A 257 12.84 6.11 -6.21
CA GLY A 257 13.51 7.39 -6.07
C GLY A 257 14.10 7.90 -7.39
N GLU A 258 14.73 7.03 -8.16
CA GLU A 258 15.26 7.36 -9.49
C GLU A 258 14.13 7.71 -10.46
N VAL A 259 13.10 6.87 -10.53
CA VAL A 259 11.91 7.06 -11.38
C VAL A 259 11.20 8.38 -11.04
N SER A 260 10.96 8.64 -9.75
CA SER A 260 10.26 9.85 -9.30
C SER A 260 11.06 11.12 -9.59
N ARG A 261 12.38 11.13 -9.33
CA ARG A 261 13.23 12.27 -9.68
C ARG A 261 13.25 12.54 -11.18
N ALA A 262 13.29 11.50 -12.01
CA ALA A 262 13.22 11.65 -13.45
C ALA A 262 11.84 12.18 -13.91
N MET A 263 10.75 11.68 -13.32
CA MET A 263 9.38 12.08 -13.65
C MET A 263 9.08 13.55 -13.32
N TRP A 264 9.59 14.04 -12.19
CA TRP A 264 9.26 15.36 -11.66
C TRP A 264 10.39 16.39 -11.81
N ARG A 265 11.47 16.07 -12.55
CA ARG A 265 12.65 16.94 -12.72
C ARG A 265 12.35 18.33 -13.29
N ASP A 266 11.31 18.43 -14.12
CA ASP A 266 10.94 19.66 -14.82
C ASP A 266 9.89 20.49 -14.04
N VAL A 267 9.51 20.06 -12.82
CA VAL A 267 8.59 20.77 -11.95
C VAL A 267 9.35 21.83 -11.17
N GLU A 268 9.23 23.08 -11.62
CA GLU A 268 9.83 24.24 -10.93
C GLU A 268 9.26 24.37 -9.51
N GLY A 269 10.12 24.59 -8.52
CA GLY A 269 9.75 24.75 -7.12
C GLY A 269 9.47 23.43 -6.38
N ALA A 270 9.58 22.26 -7.05
CA ALA A 270 9.45 20.97 -6.37
C ALA A 270 10.52 20.79 -5.29
N SER A 271 10.14 20.14 -4.19
CA SER A 271 11.09 19.73 -3.15
C SER A 271 11.98 18.56 -3.62
N GLU A 272 13.14 18.42 -2.98
CA GLU A 272 14.01 17.27 -3.20
C GLU A 272 13.31 15.97 -2.84
N ILE A 273 13.40 14.97 -3.73
CA ILE A 273 12.85 13.63 -3.51
C ILE A 273 13.99 12.70 -3.06
N VAL A 274 14.02 12.37 -1.77
CA VAL A 274 14.92 11.36 -1.21
C VAL A 274 14.26 9.97 -1.31
N ALA A 275 15.06 8.90 -1.37
CA ALA A 275 14.52 7.55 -1.26
C ALA A 275 14.57 7.08 0.19
N ILE A 276 13.43 6.63 0.73
CA ILE A 276 13.31 5.92 2.02
C ILE A 276 12.47 4.70 1.74
N THR A 277 13.12 3.54 1.69
CA THR A 277 12.46 2.29 1.32
C THR A 277 11.42 1.92 2.36
N ASN A 278 10.24 1.53 1.92
CA ASN A 278 9.17 1.10 2.81
C ASN A 278 9.61 -0.06 3.71
N GLY A 279 8.90 -0.22 4.80
CA GLY A 279 9.03 -1.36 5.70
C GLY A 279 7.66 -1.90 6.10
N VAL A 280 7.65 -3.03 6.77
CA VAL A 280 6.43 -3.69 7.27
C VAL A 280 6.51 -3.87 8.78
N HIS A 281 5.36 -3.78 9.47
CA HIS A 281 5.29 -3.92 10.91
C HIS A 281 5.50 -5.38 11.33
N VAL A 282 6.68 -5.67 11.88
CA VAL A 282 7.11 -7.05 12.20
C VAL A 282 6.09 -7.80 13.07
N PRO A 283 5.56 -7.24 14.18
CA PRO A 283 4.57 -7.95 15.00
C PRO A 283 3.26 -8.27 14.29
N THR A 284 2.85 -7.47 13.30
CA THR A 284 1.64 -7.74 12.50
C THR A 284 1.86 -8.88 11.50
N TRP A 285 3.02 -8.94 10.85
CA TRP A 285 3.22 -9.78 9.67
C TRP A 285 4.03 -11.04 9.93
N GLN A 286 5.01 -11.02 10.84
CA GLN A 286 5.79 -12.20 11.20
C GLN A 286 5.02 -13.09 12.19
N ASP A 287 4.97 -14.39 11.93
CA ASP A 287 4.48 -15.35 12.92
C ASP A 287 5.45 -15.46 14.11
N ALA A 288 4.94 -15.47 15.33
CA ALA A 288 5.76 -15.55 16.53
C ALA A 288 6.60 -16.84 16.57
N ARG A 289 6.03 -17.95 16.08
CA ARG A 289 6.72 -19.27 16.02
C ARG A 289 7.94 -19.22 15.09
N ILE A 290 7.88 -18.48 13.97
CA ILE A 290 9.05 -18.27 13.09
C ILE A 290 10.16 -17.53 13.82
N ARG A 291 9.81 -16.49 14.58
CA ARG A 291 10.78 -15.71 15.36
C ARG A 291 11.43 -16.57 16.44
N GLU A 292 10.67 -17.40 17.12
CA GLU A 292 11.14 -18.32 18.17
C GLU A 292 12.00 -19.45 17.60
N ALA A 293 11.65 -19.97 16.42
CA ALA A 293 12.38 -21.03 15.73
C ALA A 293 13.69 -20.56 15.07
N ARG A 294 13.91 -19.23 14.97
CA ARG A 294 15.14 -18.66 14.39
C ARG A 294 16.36 -19.16 15.15
N GLY A 295 17.33 -19.74 14.43
CA GLY A 295 18.54 -20.35 15.01
C GLY A 295 18.47 -21.87 15.16
N SER A 296 17.33 -22.49 14.88
CA SER A 296 17.17 -23.94 14.77
C SER A 296 16.71 -24.33 13.37
N ALA A 297 17.59 -24.92 12.58
CA ALA A 297 17.25 -25.36 11.23
C ALA A 297 16.05 -26.33 11.20
N ILE A 298 16.04 -27.30 12.13
CA ILE A 298 14.93 -28.26 12.26
C ILE A 298 13.66 -27.53 12.70
N GLY A 299 13.74 -26.70 13.75
CA GLY A 299 12.57 -25.98 14.27
C GLY A 299 11.98 -25.01 13.25
N LEU A 300 12.82 -24.32 12.46
CA LEU A 300 12.36 -23.41 11.41
C LEU A 300 11.60 -24.15 10.32
N TRP A 301 12.12 -25.30 9.87
CA TRP A 301 11.43 -26.14 8.88
C TRP A 301 10.09 -26.68 9.38
N GLU A 302 10.07 -27.25 10.59
CA GLU A 302 8.85 -27.81 11.19
C GLU A 302 7.78 -26.73 11.39
N THR A 303 8.18 -25.54 11.84
CA THR A 303 7.29 -24.38 11.97
C THR A 303 6.73 -23.96 10.63
N HIS A 304 7.57 -23.85 9.61
CA HIS A 304 7.12 -23.51 8.26
C HIS A 304 6.12 -24.52 7.71
N GLN A 305 6.39 -25.83 7.89
CA GLN A 305 5.46 -26.88 7.47
C GLN A 305 4.11 -26.82 8.22
N ALA A 306 4.12 -26.43 9.50
CA ALA A 306 2.87 -26.19 10.24
C ALA A 306 2.08 -25.02 9.67
N LEU A 307 2.75 -23.89 9.39
CA LEU A 307 2.14 -22.71 8.77
C LEU A 307 1.63 -22.99 7.35
N LYS A 308 2.32 -23.82 6.59
CA LYS A 308 1.87 -24.28 5.28
C LYS A 308 0.56 -25.08 5.38
N ARG A 309 0.46 -26.01 6.33
CA ARG A 309 -0.79 -26.74 6.56
C ARG A 309 -1.94 -25.80 6.94
N GLU A 310 -1.69 -24.85 7.84
CA GLU A 310 -2.68 -23.82 8.18
C GLU A 310 -3.16 -23.03 6.96
N LEU A 311 -2.24 -22.69 6.03
CA LEU A 311 -2.59 -22.06 4.75
C LEU A 311 -3.49 -22.98 3.92
N LEU A 312 -3.12 -24.25 3.75
CA LEU A 312 -3.87 -25.19 2.92
C LEU A 312 -5.27 -25.46 3.51
N ASP A 313 -5.38 -25.54 4.83
CA ASP A 313 -6.67 -25.68 5.54
C ASP A 313 -7.54 -24.44 5.34
N ALA A 314 -6.96 -23.23 5.41
CA ALA A 314 -7.68 -21.98 5.15
C ALA A 314 -8.16 -21.89 3.70
N ILE A 315 -7.38 -22.35 2.74
CA ILE A 315 -7.76 -22.45 1.32
C ILE A 315 -8.91 -23.44 1.16
N ALA A 316 -8.80 -24.63 1.72
CA ALA A 316 -9.84 -25.66 1.64
C ALA A 316 -11.17 -25.17 2.24
N ALA A 317 -11.11 -24.48 3.37
CA ALA A 317 -12.31 -23.91 4.01
C ALA A 317 -12.99 -22.81 3.16
N ARG A 318 -12.22 -22.01 2.40
CA ARG A 318 -12.75 -20.92 1.58
C ARG A 318 -13.18 -21.34 0.18
N THR A 319 -12.55 -22.39 -0.40
CA THR A 319 -12.69 -22.74 -1.82
C THR A 319 -13.13 -24.17 -2.07
N GLY A 320 -12.99 -25.06 -1.08
CA GLY A 320 -13.18 -26.51 -1.25
C GLY A 320 -12.03 -27.21 -1.96
N ALA A 321 -10.97 -26.51 -2.37
CA ALA A 321 -9.82 -27.11 -3.04
C ALA A 321 -8.84 -27.71 -2.03
N HIS A 322 -8.28 -28.89 -2.34
CA HIS A 322 -7.34 -29.62 -1.49
C HIS A 322 -5.96 -29.67 -2.14
N LEU A 323 -5.06 -28.84 -1.66
CA LEU A 323 -3.66 -28.80 -2.08
C LEU A 323 -2.81 -29.76 -1.23
N ASP A 324 -1.67 -30.17 -1.79
CA ASP A 324 -0.78 -31.16 -1.18
C ASP A 324 0.33 -30.46 -0.36
N PRO A 325 0.49 -30.74 0.95
CA PRO A 325 1.52 -30.10 1.77
C PRO A 325 2.95 -30.43 1.34
N ASP A 326 3.18 -31.52 0.64
CA ASP A 326 4.52 -31.96 0.21
C ASP A 326 4.94 -31.36 -1.13
N VAL A 327 4.01 -30.71 -1.87
CA VAL A 327 4.27 -30.07 -3.16
C VAL A 327 4.67 -28.60 -2.96
N LEU A 328 5.68 -28.11 -3.68
CA LEU A 328 6.11 -26.71 -3.66
C LEU A 328 4.92 -25.77 -3.92
N THR A 329 4.63 -24.88 -2.97
CA THR A 329 3.50 -23.95 -3.04
C THR A 329 3.98 -22.55 -3.37
N ILE A 330 3.61 -22.05 -4.55
CA ILE A 330 3.90 -20.66 -4.98
C ILE A 330 2.68 -19.79 -4.72
N GLY A 331 2.84 -18.76 -3.90
CA GLY A 331 1.82 -17.76 -3.60
C GLY A 331 1.96 -16.51 -4.46
N PHE A 332 0.85 -15.99 -4.95
CA PHE A 332 0.75 -14.71 -5.64
C PHE A 332 -0.52 -13.98 -5.17
N ALA A 333 -0.39 -12.92 -4.38
CA ALA A 333 -1.57 -12.18 -3.90
C ALA A 333 -1.34 -10.68 -3.97
N ARG A 334 -2.06 -10.03 -4.90
CA ARG A 334 -1.87 -8.60 -5.21
C ARG A 334 -3.16 -8.02 -5.81
N ARG A 335 -3.30 -6.68 -5.78
CA ARG A 335 -4.34 -6.03 -6.58
C ARG A 335 -4.21 -6.46 -8.06
N ALA A 336 -5.31 -6.90 -8.64
CA ALA A 336 -5.35 -7.27 -10.06
C ALA A 336 -5.21 -6.00 -10.91
N ALA A 337 -4.01 -5.77 -11.43
CA ALA A 337 -3.65 -4.68 -12.33
C ALA A 337 -2.71 -5.24 -13.41
N SER A 338 -2.83 -4.74 -14.64
CA SER A 338 -2.14 -5.28 -15.82
C SER A 338 -0.62 -5.36 -15.64
N TYR A 339 0.01 -4.32 -15.12
CA TYR A 339 1.47 -4.29 -14.94
C TYR A 339 2.00 -5.34 -13.95
N LYS A 340 1.14 -5.90 -13.09
CA LYS A 340 1.53 -6.96 -12.14
C LYS A 340 1.60 -8.34 -12.78
N ARG A 341 1.03 -8.52 -13.96
CA ARG A 341 1.10 -9.70 -14.82
C ARG A 341 0.83 -11.02 -14.09
N SER A 342 -0.23 -11.07 -13.29
CA SER A 342 -0.56 -12.25 -12.47
C SER A 342 -0.79 -13.54 -13.29
N ASP A 343 -1.03 -13.40 -14.58
CA ASP A 343 -1.21 -14.49 -15.55
C ASP A 343 0.07 -14.89 -16.29
N LEU A 344 1.22 -14.21 -16.07
CA LEU A 344 2.45 -14.40 -16.84
C LEU A 344 2.89 -15.87 -16.90
N ILE A 345 2.88 -16.56 -15.74
CA ILE A 345 3.28 -17.96 -15.65
C ILE A 345 2.42 -18.91 -16.52
N PHE A 346 1.19 -18.51 -16.90
CA PHE A 346 0.32 -19.32 -17.74
C PHE A 346 0.49 -19.05 -19.24
N ARG A 347 1.35 -18.13 -19.66
CA ARG A 347 1.53 -17.78 -21.08
C ARG A 347 2.33 -18.84 -21.84
N ASP A 348 3.23 -19.55 -21.18
CA ASP A 348 3.83 -20.78 -21.72
C ASP A 348 3.06 -22.02 -21.22
N ARG A 349 2.08 -22.42 -22.03
CA ARG A 349 1.20 -23.55 -21.69
C ARG A 349 1.93 -24.88 -21.61
N ALA A 350 2.89 -25.13 -22.48
CA ALA A 350 3.58 -26.41 -22.51
C ALA A 350 4.41 -26.62 -21.23
N ARG A 351 5.12 -25.58 -20.78
CA ARG A 351 5.92 -25.65 -19.56
C ARG A 351 5.05 -25.80 -18.31
N ILE A 352 4.01 -24.97 -18.17
CA ILE A 352 3.17 -25.03 -16.97
C ILE A 352 2.38 -26.35 -16.90
N ASP A 353 1.86 -26.85 -18.04
CA ASP A 353 1.17 -28.14 -18.09
C ASP A 353 2.10 -29.29 -17.61
N GLY A 354 3.38 -29.29 -18.04
CA GLY A 354 4.37 -30.27 -17.62
C GLY A 354 4.67 -30.24 -16.11
N LEU A 355 4.82 -29.03 -15.54
CA LEU A 355 5.11 -28.84 -14.11
C LEU A 355 3.93 -29.26 -13.22
N LEU A 356 2.70 -28.89 -13.61
CA LEU A 356 1.48 -29.23 -12.86
C LEU A 356 1.14 -30.72 -12.98
N ALA A 357 1.21 -31.30 -14.19
CA ALA A 357 0.98 -32.73 -14.39
C ALA A 357 1.99 -33.59 -13.63
N GLY A 358 3.24 -33.15 -13.54
CA GLY A 358 4.30 -33.79 -12.75
C GLY A 358 4.18 -33.53 -11.24
N ARG A 359 3.17 -32.80 -10.76
CA ARG A 359 2.99 -32.38 -9.36
C ARG A 359 4.26 -31.77 -8.76
N ARG A 360 5.02 -31.01 -9.57
CA ARG A 360 6.27 -30.39 -9.12
C ARG A 360 6.05 -29.12 -8.35
N LEU A 361 4.93 -28.44 -8.61
CA LEU A 361 4.48 -27.24 -7.91
C LEU A 361 2.97 -27.13 -7.92
N GLN A 362 2.46 -26.27 -7.05
CA GLN A 362 1.07 -25.84 -7.01
C GLN A 362 1.00 -24.32 -6.81
N LEU A 363 -0.07 -23.68 -7.29
CA LEU A 363 -0.18 -22.24 -7.36
C LEU A 363 -1.38 -21.72 -6.57
N VAL A 364 -1.16 -20.73 -5.75
CA VAL A 364 -2.22 -20.03 -4.99
C VAL A 364 -2.26 -18.57 -5.38
N PHE A 365 -3.37 -18.17 -5.98
CA PHE A 365 -3.63 -16.79 -6.35
C PHE A 365 -4.69 -16.18 -5.45
N ALA A 366 -4.52 -14.91 -5.10
CA ALA A 366 -5.54 -14.09 -4.48
C ALA A 366 -5.38 -12.63 -4.93
N GLY A 367 -6.42 -11.84 -4.74
CA GLY A 367 -6.35 -10.41 -5.03
C GLY A 367 -7.69 -9.85 -5.50
N LYS A 368 -7.87 -8.56 -5.26
CA LYS A 368 -9.05 -7.81 -5.69
C LYS A 368 -8.69 -6.88 -6.84
N ASN A 369 -9.62 -6.65 -7.73
CA ASN A 369 -9.58 -5.55 -8.70
C ASN A 369 -10.15 -4.29 -8.06
N HIS A 370 -9.88 -3.12 -8.65
CA HIS A 370 -10.69 -1.94 -8.36
C HIS A 370 -12.10 -2.16 -8.94
N PRO A 371 -13.17 -1.77 -8.24
CA PRO A 371 -14.56 -1.99 -8.69
C PRO A 371 -14.86 -1.47 -10.10
N ASP A 372 -14.23 -0.38 -10.50
CA ASP A 372 -14.41 0.25 -11.83
C ASP A 372 -13.35 -0.20 -12.85
N ASP A 373 -12.46 -1.14 -12.49
CA ASP A 373 -11.38 -1.64 -13.36
C ASP A 373 -11.84 -2.90 -14.13
N ALA A 374 -12.31 -2.69 -15.35
CA ALA A 374 -12.73 -3.79 -16.24
C ALA A 374 -11.59 -4.76 -16.59
N GLU A 375 -10.37 -4.23 -16.75
CA GLU A 375 -9.19 -5.05 -17.04
C GLU A 375 -8.80 -5.90 -15.81
N GLY A 376 -8.82 -5.31 -14.62
CA GLY A 376 -8.61 -6.05 -13.38
C GLY A 376 -9.63 -7.17 -13.17
N ARG A 377 -10.91 -6.93 -13.53
CA ARG A 377 -11.95 -7.98 -13.50
C ARG A 377 -11.63 -9.11 -14.47
N ARG A 378 -11.17 -8.79 -15.68
CA ARG A 378 -10.78 -9.79 -16.70
C ARG A 378 -9.59 -10.63 -16.21
N ILE A 379 -8.60 -10.01 -15.57
CA ILE A 379 -7.46 -10.70 -14.98
C ILE A 379 -7.92 -11.71 -13.92
N VAL A 380 -8.80 -11.31 -13.00
CA VAL A 380 -9.35 -12.23 -11.99
C VAL A 380 -10.11 -13.38 -12.64
N ALA A 381 -10.98 -13.11 -13.61
CA ALA A 381 -11.72 -14.16 -14.33
C ALA A 381 -10.80 -15.16 -15.01
N ASN A 382 -9.69 -14.70 -15.63
CA ASN A 382 -8.68 -15.56 -16.21
C ASN A 382 -8.00 -16.47 -15.17
N LEU A 383 -7.65 -15.94 -13.99
CA LEU A 383 -7.06 -16.74 -12.92
C LEU A 383 -8.03 -17.80 -12.39
N VAL A 384 -9.31 -17.45 -12.27
CA VAL A 384 -10.37 -18.42 -11.90
C VAL A 384 -10.54 -19.49 -12.97
N ALA A 385 -10.46 -19.13 -14.26
CA ALA A 385 -10.49 -20.09 -15.36
C ALA A 385 -9.29 -21.07 -15.30
N MET A 386 -8.10 -20.56 -14.91
CA MET A 386 -6.93 -21.44 -14.72
C MET A 386 -7.12 -22.37 -13.53
N ALA A 387 -7.68 -21.90 -12.40
CA ALA A 387 -8.00 -22.74 -11.26
C ALA A 387 -8.99 -23.86 -11.64
N ARG A 388 -9.98 -23.59 -12.47
CA ARG A 388 -10.93 -24.61 -12.99
C ARG A 388 -10.27 -25.61 -13.94
N ARG A 389 -9.27 -25.17 -14.71
CA ARG A 389 -8.52 -26.01 -15.65
C ARG A 389 -7.60 -27.00 -14.92
N TYR A 390 -7.02 -26.58 -13.79
CA TYR A 390 -6.05 -27.37 -13.04
C TYR A 390 -6.52 -27.56 -11.58
N PRO A 391 -7.62 -28.31 -11.36
CA PRO A 391 -8.15 -28.53 -10.03
C PRO A 391 -7.08 -29.19 -9.13
N ASP A 392 -7.07 -28.83 -7.86
CA ASP A 392 -6.12 -29.30 -6.84
C ASP A 392 -4.63 -28.98 -7.10
N MET A 393 -4.34 -28.15 -8.12
CA MET A 393 -3.00 -27.67 -8.43
C MET A 393 -2.93 -26.14 -8.55
N VAL A 394 -4.02 -25.49 -8.96
CA VAL A 394 -4.13 -24.04 -9.07
C VAL A 394 -5.40 -23.60 -8.34
N VAL A 395 -5.27 -22.66 -7.43
CA VAL A 395 -6.41 -22.14 -6.68
C VAL A 395 -6.42 -20.61 -6.74
N PHE A 396 -7.59 -20.03 -7.01
CA PHE A 396 -7.86 -18.62 -6.77
C PHE A 396 -8.70 -18.47 -5.49
N VAL A 397 -8.16 -17.79 -4.48
CA VAL A 397 -8.85 -17.53 -3.22
C VAL A 397 -9.50 -16.14 -3.28
N PRO A 398 -10.83 -16.05 -3.31
CA PRO A 398 -11.52 -14.77 -3.40
C PRO A 398 -11.46 -13.99 -2.07
N ASP A 399 -11.85 -12.72 -2.15
CA ASP A 399 -11.99 -11.81 -1.02
C ASP A 399 -10.70 -11.62 -0.21
N TYR A 400 -9.62 -11.27 -0.92
CA TYR A 400 -8.32 -10.98 -0.31
C TYR A 400 -8.39 -9.83 0.71
N ASP A 401 -7.97 -10.11 1.93
CA ASP A 401 -7.93 -9.19 3.07
C ASP A 401 -6.61 -9.32 3.87
N MET A 402 -6.45 -8.58 4.97
CA MET A 402 -5.26 -8.67 5.83
C MET A 402 -5.11 -10.06 6.47
N GLY A 403 -6.22 -10.70 6.85
CA GLY A 403 -6.21 -12.05 7.43
C GLY A 403 -5.64 -13.06 6.44
N LEU A 404 -6.19 -13.10 5.21
CA LEU A 404 -5.68 -13.97 4.15
C LEU A 404 -4.25 -13.60 3.74
N ALA A 405 -3.91 -12.30 3.73
CA ALA A 405 -2.53 -11.86 3.45
C ALA A 405 -1.52 -12.45 4.44
N ARG A 406 -1.85 -12.45 5.76
CA ARG A 406 -0.99 -13.05 6.79
C ARG A 406 -0.78 -14.53 6.55
N VAL A 407 -1.86 -15.28 6.33
CA VAL A 407 -1.79 -16.73 6.15
C VAL A 407 -0.98 -17.09 4.89
N LEU A 408 -1.21 -16.38 3.78
CA LEU A 408 -0.46 -16.58 2.53
C LEU A 408 1.03 -16.30 2.67
N THR A 409 1.39 -15.16 3.28
CA THR A 409 2.80 -14.75 3.43
C THR A 409 3.57 -15.53 4.49
N ARG A 410 2.88 -16.34 5.28
CA ARG A 410 3.47 -17.23 6.29
C ARG A 410 3.60 -18.68 5.81
N GLY A 411 2.66 -19.13 4.99
CA GLY A 411 2.53 -20.55 4.66
C GLY A 411 2.89 -20.93 3.21
N ALA A 412 3.07 -19.99 2.28
CA ALA A 412 3.62 -20.32 0.98
C ALA A 412 5.11 -20.69 1.08
N ASP A 413 5.64 -21.48 0.15
CA ASP A 413 7.08 -21.77 0.07
C ASP A 413 7.79 -20.66 -0.71
N VAL A 414 7.18 -20.19 -1.79
CA VAL A 414 7.70 -19.14 -2.67
C VAL A 414 6.68 -18.04 -2.85
N TRP A 415 7.14 -16.80 -2.85
CA TRP A 415 6.35 -15.61 -3.14
C TRP A 415 6.72 -15.04 -4.51
N LEU A 416 5.81 -15.16 -5.47
CA LEU A 416 6.03 -14.72 -6.84
C LEU A 416 5.68 -13.24 -7.00
N ASN A 417 6.59 -12.45 -7.59
CA ASN A 417 6.39 -11.08 -8.01
C ASN A 417 6.98 -10.86 -9.40
N ASN A 418 6.14 -10.56 -10.36
CA ASN A 418 6.57 -10.36 -11.75
C ASN A 418 5.97 -9.10 -12.38
N PRO A 419 6.12 -7.91 -11.72
CA PRO A 419 5.67 -6.65 -12.30
C PRO A 419 6.47 -6.30 -13.57
N ILE A 420 5.90 -5.44 -14.40
CA ILE A 420 6.66 -4.78 -15.47
C ILE A 420 7.56 -3.74 -14.81
N ARG A 421 8.88 -3.92 -14.88
CA ARG A 421 9.84 -2.94 -14.39
C ARG A 421 9.82 -1.67 -15.27
N PRO A 422 9.87 -0.43 -14.70
CA PRO A 422 9.98 -0.09 -13.27
C PRO A 422 8.64 0.35 -12.64
N LEU A 423 7.53 -0.33 -12.91
CA LEU A 423 6.19 0.10 -12.53
C LEU A 423 5.77 -0.30 -11.09
N GLU A 424 6.61 -1.04 -10.36
CA GLU A 424 6.36 -1.34 -8.94
C GLU A 424 7.12 -0.34 -8.05
N ALA A 425 6.41 0.55 -7.38
CA ALA A 425 7.05 1.53 -6.52
C ALA A 425 7.83 0.89 -5.35
N CYS A 426 7.28 -0.16 -4.74
CA CYS A 426 7.95 -0.88 -3.65
C CYS A 426 7.58 -2.36 -3.57
N GLY A 427 6.31 -2.73 -3.33
CA GLY A 427 5.86 -4.12 -3.27
C GLY A 427 6.06 -4.79 -1.91
N THR A 428 5.50 -4.24 -0.84
CA THR A 428 5.69 -4.70 0.56
C THR A 428 5.23 -6.15 0.85
N SER A 429 4.46 -6.80 -0.03
CA SER A 429 4.04 -8.20 0.17
C SER A 429 5.21 -9.18 0.21
N GLY A 430 6.23 -8.94 -0.63
CA GLY A 430 7.47 -9.72 -0.63
C GLY A 430 8.26 -9.57 0.69
N MET A 431 8.25 -8.39 1.30
CA MET A 431 8.87 -8.16 2.61
C MET A 431 8.18 -8.97 3.72
N LYS A 432 6.83 -9.04 3.69
CA LYS A 432 6.02 -9.84 4.64
C LYS A 432 6.31 -11.33 4.50
N ALA A 433 6.40 -11.81 3.26
CA ALA A 433 6.79 -13.18 2.94
C ALA A 433 8.20 -13.48 3.47
N ALA A 434 9.17 -12.62 3.18
CA ALA A 434 10.55 -12.74 3.61
C ALA A 434 10.72 -12.81 5.14
N LEU A 435 9.93 -12.03 5.91
CA LEU A 435 9.93 -12.09 7.37
C LEU A 435 9.55 -13.47 7.92
N ASN A 436 8.84 -14.29 7.16
CA ASN A 436 8.41 -15.62 7.54
C ASN A 436 9.23 -16.74 6.88
N GLY A 437 10.31 -16.41 6.21
CA GLY A 437 11.15 -17.37 5.50
C GLY A 437 10.57 -17.86 4.17
N VAL A 438 9.50 -17.23 3.67
CA VAL A 438 8.95 -17.49 2.34
C VAL A 438 9.83 -16.81 1.31
N LEU A 439 10.42 -17.58 0.40
CA LEU A 439 11.46 -17.10 -0.51
C LEU A 439 10.86 -16.32 -1.68
N ASN A 440 11.40 -15.14 -1.97
CA ASN A 440 10.94 -14.34 -3.10
C ASN A 440 11.50 -14.87 -4.42
N LEU A 441 10.63 -15.05 -5.40
CA LEU A 441 10.96 -15.21 -6.82
C LEU A 441 10.40 -13.97 -7.53
N SER A 442 11.25 -13.01 -7.86
CA SER A 442 10.76 -11.69 -8.26
C SER A 442 11.61 -11.04 -9.34
N VAL A 443 10.93 -10.34 -10.25
CA VAL A 443 11.60 -9.34 -11.10
C VAL A 443 12.31 -8.33 -10.19
N LEU A 444 13.47 -7.82 -10.64
CA LEU A 444 14.27 -6.83 -9.93
C LEU A 444 13.61 -5.44 -10.01
N ASP A 445 12.44 -5.30 -9.36
CA ASP A 445 11.64 -4.09 -9.28
C ASP A 445 11.25 -3.77 -7.83
N GLY A 446 10.84 -2.52 -7.57
CA GLY A 446 10.48 -2.06 -6.24
C GLY A 446 11.61 -2.20 -5.22
N TRP A 447 11.36 -2.93 -4.13
CA TRP A 447 12.32 -3.16 -3.04
C TRP A 447 13.35 -4.26 -3.33
N TRP A 448 13.02 -5.18 -4.26
CA TRP A 448 13.79 -6.41 -4.45
C TRP A 448 15.23 -6.18 -4.94
N PRO A 449 15.54 -5.18 -5.80
CA PRO A 449 16.94 -4.85 -6.13
C PRO A 449 17.81 -4.51 -4.92
N GLU A 450 17.22 -3.99 -3.85
CA GLU A 450 17.93 -3.65 -2.63
C GLU A 450 18.20 -4.87 -1.73
N ALA A 451 17.42 -5.94 -1.87
CA ALA A 451 17.41 -7.10 -0.97
C ALA A 451 18.03 -8.36 -1.59
N CYS A 452 17.89 -8.53 -2.91
CA CYS A 452 18.17 -9.78 -3.59
C CYS A 452 19.65 -10.17 -3.55
N ASP A 453 19.91 -11.33 -2.95
CA ASP A 453 21.15 -12.09 -3.11
C ASP A 453 20.75 -13.43 -3.75
N HIS A 454 20.82 -13.46 -5.10
CA HIS A 454 20.27 -14.54 -5.92
C HIS A 454 20.80 -15.91 -5.51
N GLY A 455 19.89 -16.85 -5.24
CA GLY A 455 20.22 -18.21 -4.79
C GLY A 455 20.62 -18.33 -3.32
N ARG A 456 20.62 -17.22 -2.55
CA ARG A 456 20.92 -17.20 -1.13
C ARG A 456 19.72 -16.77 -0.25
N ASN A 457 18.96 -15.73 -0.65
CA ASN A 457 17.78 -15.29 0.10
C ASN A 457 16.51 -15.21 -0.74
N GLY A 458 16.56 -15.72 -1.94
CA GLY A 458 15.52 -15.70 -2.96
C GLY A 458 16.14 -15.65 -4.36
N TRP A 459 15.35 -15.32 -5.37
CA TRP A 459 15.77 -15.33 -6.76
C TRP A 459 15.30 -14.12 -7.53
N ALA A 460 16.16 -13.61 -8.40
CA ALA A 460 15.83 -12.62 -9.41
C ALA A 460 15.24 -13.30 -10.65
N ILE A 461 14.18 -12.73 -11.21
CA ILE A 461 13.68 -13.02 -12.55
C ILE A 461 14.31 -12.00 -13.50
N GLY A 462 15.12 -12.46 -14.43
CA GLY A 462 15.85 -11.60 -15.37
C GLY A 462 17.00 -10.80 -14.75
N ASP A 463 17.55 -9.92 -15.56
CA ASP A 463 18.74 -9.11 -15.25
C ASP A 463 18.45 -7.68 -14.78
N GLY A 464 17.15 -7.33 -14.66
CA GLY A 464 16.71 -5.99 -14.28
C GLY A 464 16.72 -4.97 -15.43
N ALA A 465 16.83 -5.41 -16.68
CA ALA A 465 16.62 -4.51 -17.82
C ALA A 465 15.17 -4.03 -17.89
N ASP A 466 14.98 -2.77 -18.28
CA ASP A 466 13.67 -2.17 -18.50
C ASP A 466 13.61 -1.46 -19.86
N GLY A 467 12.40 -1.16 -20.32
CA GLY A 467 12.21 -0.49 -21.63
C GLY A 467 12.73 -1.29 -22.84
N VAL A 468 12.99 -2.59 -22.68
CA VAL A 468 13.49 -3.46 -23.73
C VAL A 468 12.35 -4.03 -24.60
N PRO A 469 12.60 -4.29 -25.90
CA PRO A 469 11.62 -4.98 -26.73
C PRO A 469 11.25 -6.35 -26.15
N ASP A 470 9.95 -6.71 -26.19
CA ASP A 470 9.41 -7.97 -25.71
C ASP A 470 9.79 -8.30 -24.26
N GLN A 471 9.67 -7.32 -23.36
CA GLN A 471 9.96 -7.52 -21.95
C GLN A 471 9.16 -8.67 -21.34
N ASP A 472 7.91 -8.86 -21.74
CA ASP A 472 7.06 -9.95 -21.27
C ASP A 472 7.62 -11.32 -21.64
N GLY A 473 8.07 -11.52 -22.89
CA GLY A 473 8.66 -12.78 -23.34
C GLY A 473 10.00 -13.07 -22.63
N ARG A 474 10.84 -12.05 -22.47
CA ARG A 474 12.13 -12.18 -21.75
C ARG A 474 11.94 -12.53 -20.29
N ASP A 475 11.02 -11.84 -19.59
CA ASP A 475 10.72 -12.11 -18.20
C ASP A 475 10.07 -13.49 -18.00
N LEU A 476 9.23 -13.92 -18.94
CA LEU A 476 8.62 -15.25 -18.93
C LEU A 476 9.69 -16.35 -19.07
N GLU A 477 10.62 -16.21 -20.01
CA GLU A 477 11.71 -17.17 -20.20
C GLU A 477 12.62 -17.20 -18.97
N ALA A 478 12.97 -16.04 -18.41
CA ALA A 478 13.77 -15.94 -17.20
C ALA A 478 13.04 -16.53 -15.97
N LEU A 479 11.73 -16.33 -15.86
CA LEU A 479 10.91 -16.94 -14.82
C LEU A 479 11.03 -18.46 -14.83
N TYR A 480 10.84 -19.07 -16.00
CA TYR A 480 10.91 -20.53 -16.11
C TYR A 480 12.34 -21.05 -15.97
N ALA A 481 13.32 -20.38 -16.53
CA ALA A 481 14.72 -20.76 -16.36
C ALA A 481 15.12 -20.80 -14.87
N THR A 482 14.74 -19.77 -14.11
CA THR A 482 15.01 -19.71 -12.68
C THR A 482 14.16 -20.74 -11.90
N LEU A 483 12.88 -20.91 -12.25
CA LEU A 483 12.00 -21.85 -11.57
C LEU A 483 12.51 -23.29 -11.74
N GLU A 484 12.84 -23.71 -12.95
CA GLU A 484 13.27 -25.07 -13.27
C GLU A 484 14.73 -25.34 -12.87
N GLY A 485 15.62 -24.34 -13.07
CA GLY A 485 17.06 -24.47 -12.85
C GLY A 485 17.50 -24.25 -11.41
N ASP A 486 16.81 -23.39 -10.65
CA ASP A 486 17.24 -22.98 -9.32
C ASP A 486 16.23 -23.31 -8.23
N VAL A 487 14.96 -22.92 -8.39
CA VAL A 487 13.94 -23.04 -7.32
C VAL A 487 13.61 -24.48 -7.03
N LEU A 488 13.25 -25.28 -8.05
CA LEU A 488 12.88 -26.67 -7.87
C LEU A 488 14.04 -27.53 -7.34
N PRO A 489 15.29 -27.39 -7.83
CA PRO A 489 16.44 -28.06 -7.23
C PRO A 489 16.70 -27.64 -5.77
N ALA A 490 16.56 -26.35 -5.45
CA ALA A 490 16.74 -25.87 -4.09
C ALA A 490 15.68 -26.44 -3.12
N TYR A 491 14.42 -26.58 -3.56
CA TYR A 491 13.35 -27.15 -2.74
C TYR A 491 13.58 -28.63 -2.42
N ALA A 492 14.22 -29.37 -3.33
CA ALA A 492 14.61 -30.75 -3.11
C ALA A 492 15.76 -30.93 -2.10
N ASP A 493 16.54 -29.85 -1.85
CA ASP A 493 17.63 -29.81 -0.88
C ASP A 493 17.19 -29.04 0.37
N ARG A 494 16.72 -29.79 1.38
CA ARG A 494 16.18 -29.22 2.63
C ARG A 494 17.19 -28.34 3.36
N GLU A 495 18.45 -28.72 3.42
CA GLU A 495 19.48 -27.95 4.12
C GLU A 495 19.69 -26.61 3.45
N ARG A 496 19.85 -26.61 2.13
CA ARG A 496 19.96 -25.39 1.32
C ARG A 496 18.72 -24.51 1.51
N TRP A 497 17.52 -25.08 1.45
CA TRP A 497 16.27 -24.32 1.59
C TRP A 497 16.16 -23.62 2.94
N VAL A 498 16.45 -24.32 4.03
CA VAL A 498 16.39 -23.74 5.38
C VAL A 498 17.44 -22.66 5.57
N ASN A 499 18.64 -22.81 5.01
CA ASN A 499 19.66 -21.77 5.04
C ASN A 499 19.20 -20.52 4.27
N MET A 500 18.52 -20.69 3.13
CA MET A 500 17.90 -19.57 2.38
C MET A 500 16.80 -18.90 3.18
N MET A 501 15.91 -19.67 3.84
CA MET A 501 14.88 -19.13 4.72
C MET A 501 15.48 -18.25 5.82
N GLN A 502 16.54 -18.70 6.48
CA GLN A 502 17.20 -17.94 7.53
C GLN A 502 17.79 -16.63 6.97
N ALA A 503 18.50 -16.68 5.85
CA ALA A 503 19.07 -15.50 5.19
C ALA A 503 17.97 -14.50 4.77
N CYS A 504 16.84 -14.99 4.29
CA CYS A 504 15.68 -14.21 3.90
C CYS A 504 15.08 -13.45 5.10
N ILE A 505 14.85 -14.16 6.22
CA ILE A 505 14.35 -13.57 7.47
C ILE A 505 15.31 -12.50 8.00
N ASP A 506 16.62 -12.78 7.99
CA ASP A 506 17.64 -11.88 8.51
C ASP A 506 17.66 -10.54 7.75
N VAL A 507 17.64 -10.60 6.42
CA VAL A 507 17.61 -9.41 5.57
C VAL A 507 16.32 -8.62 5.78
N ALA A 508 15.16 -9.31 5.80
CA ALA A 508 13.86 -8.66 5.94
C ALA A 508 13.72 -7.96 7.30
N ALA A 509 14.06 -8.64 8.39
CA ALA A 509 13.96 -8.07 9.74
C ALA A 509 14.91 -6.89 9.97
N ALA A 510 16.14 -6.96 9.44
CA ALA A 510 17.14 -5.93 9.65
C ALA A 510 16.89 -4.67 8.80
N ARG A 511 16.43 -4.82 7.56
CA ARG A 511 16.44 -3.73 6.57
C ARG A 511 15.07 -3.26 6.13
N PHE A 512 14.02 -4.07 6.33
CA PHE A 512 12.69 -3.80 5.77
C PHE A 512 11.58 -3.83 6.84
N SER A 513 11.93 -3.56 8.11
CA SER A 513 10.95 -3.28 9.16
C SER A 513 10.40 -1.86 9.04
N SER A 514 9.14 -1.65 9.41
CA SER A 514 8.57 -0.31 9.50
C SER A 514 9.16 0.51 10.66
N ASP A 515 9.74 -0.15 11.67
CA ASP A 515 10.49 0.54 12.73
C ASP A 515 11.70 1.29 12.15
N ARG A 516 12.52 0.61 11.32
CA ARG A 516 13.62 1.24 10.61
C ARG A 516 13.12 2.40 9.72
N MET A 517 12.02 2.20 8.98
CA MET A 517 11.44 3.22 8.13
C MET A 517 10.99 4.46 8.93
N VAL A 518 10.32 4.27 10.08
CA VAL A 518 9.93 5.36 10.99
C VAL A 518 11.15 6.12 11.48
N GLU A 519 12.19 5.41 11.92
CA GLU A 519 13.44 6.06 12.38
C GLU A 519 14.09 6.88 11.25
N GLU A 520 14.14 6.36 10.03
CA GLU A 520 14.66 7.11 8.88
C GLU A 520 13.78 8.33 8.55
N TYR A 521 12.45 8.25 8.69
CA TYR A 521 11.58 9.40 8.52
C TYR A 521 11.91 10.48 9.54
N PHE A 522 12.08 10.13 10.83
CA PHE A 522 12.46 11.10 11.85
C PHE A 522 13.85 11.70 11.62
N ALA A 523 14.81 10.90 11.13
CA ALA A 523 16.18 11.36 10.90
C ALA A 523 16.36 12.17 9.60
N ARG A 524 15.65 11.82 8.52
CA ARG A 524 15.93 12.34 7.17
C ARG A 524 14.81 13.18 6.58
N LEU A 525 13.55 12.93 6.97
CA LEU A 525 12.39 13.63 6.41
C LEU A 525 11.84 14.69 7.39
N TYR A 526 11.69 14.35 8.68
CA TYR A 526 11.10 15.25 9.68
C TYR A 526 12.10 16.18 10.34
N ALA A 527 13.38 15.81 10.40
CA ALA A 527 14.40 16.69 10.95
C ALA A 527 14.40 18.05 10.23
N ARG A 528 14.47 19.13 11.00
CA ARG A 528 14.79 20.46 10.45
C ARG A 528 16.26 20.43 10.06
N GLY A 529 16.56 20.81 8.82
CA GLY A 529 17.93 20.93 8.32
C GLY A 529 18.67 22.06 8.99
#